data_653ff5684ff831daa8a1e3293aebaa01
#
_entry.id   653ff5684ff831daa8a1e3293aebaa01
#
_cell.length_a   1.000
_cell.length_b   1.000
_cell.length_c   1.000
_cell.angle_alpha   90.00
_cell.angle_beta   90.00
_cell.angle_gamma   90.00
#
_symmetry.space_group_name_H-M   'P 1'
#
loop_
_entity.id
_entity.type
_entity.pdbx_description
1 polymer ?
#
loop_
_entity_poly.entity_id
_entity_poly.type
_entity_poly.pdbx_seq_one_letter_code
_entity_poly.pdbx_strand_id
1 'polypeptide(L)'
;MFFTTIDWLSLTFERNNSDARQFTSIYSPAATSETTTAHHGYDTATRNKNGVLCMWHTRREEMGLHVVFSGSALRNIFEQRGVHPQEIIKTATHACASVTRLDLARDAQNEQIDLRAIKTAVEMGENKGNARTWAEMTSAKKGYTLYVGSRTSEKFIRMYNKGAEQGDINADWQRFEIECKGMIARAAAKAICDKVSIGAVFDDLAMASLELPNCADYGRLFPAYETQFSLPKIEKHTDTEKWIITQVIPAVEGFFERNPESTVYERLVDMLVRLAQSRE
;
A
#
# COMPACT_ATOMS: atom_id res chain seq x y z
N MET A 1 -4.63 -16.47 19.50
CA MET A 1 -3.56 -15.45 19.73
C MET A 1 -3.60 -14.43 18.61
N PHE A 2 -3.62 -13.13 18.95
CA PHE A 2 -3.57 -12.04 17.97
C PHE A 2 -2.19 -11.40 17.97
N PHE A 3 -1.65 -11.11 16.80
CA PHE A 3 -0.45 -10.29 16.67
C PHE A 3 -0.54 -9.42 15.41
N THR A 4 -0.01 -8.19 15.52
CA THR A 4 -0.05 -7.21 14.43
C THR A 4 1.36 -6.94 13.93
N THR A 5 1.53 -6.88 12.61
CA THR A 5 2.82 -6.68 11.95
C THR A 5 2.70 -5.77 10.73
N ILE A 6 3.83 -5.31 10.23
CA ILE A 6 3.96 -4.68 8.92
C ILE A 6 4.21 -5.79 7.89
N ASP A 7 3.31 -5.92 6.90
CA ASP A 7 3.37 -6.97 5.88
C ASP A 7 3.86 -6.46 4.52
N TRP A 8 3.88 -5.14 4.32
CA TRP A 8 4.44 -4.50 3.14
C TRP A 8 4.89 -3.09 3.43
N LEU A 9 6.01 -2.68 2.83
CA LEU A 9 6.49 -1.31 2.88
C LEU A 9 7.05 -0.92 1.50
N SER A 10 6.53 0.17 0.92
CA SER A 10 7.10 0.78 -0.29
C SER A 10 7.52 2.21 -0.01
N LEU A 11 8.71 2.54 -0.44
CA LEU A 11 9.39 3.81 -0.25
C LEU A 11 9.79 4.40 -1.59
N THR A 12 9.74 5.72 -1.72
CA THR A 12 10.32 6.41 -2.87
C THR A 12 11.25 7.51 -2.38
N PHE A 13 12.47 7.51 -2.88
CA PHE A 13 13.51 8.51 -2.63
C PHE A 13 13.71 9.35 -3.89
N GLU A 14 14.17 10.57 -3.73
CA GLU A 14 14.76 11.30 -4.84
C GLU A 14 16.00 10.56 -5.36
N ARG A 15 16.14 10.43 -6.66
CA ARG A 15 17.12 9.52 -7.29
C ARG A 15 18.58 9.80 -6.90
N ASN A 16 18.96 11.05 -6.82
CA ASN A 16 20.33 11.45 -6.56
C ASN A 16 20.62 11.78 -5.09
N ASN A 17 19.70 11.43 -4.19
CA ASN A 17 19.84 11.65 -2.76
C ASN A 17 20.96 10.75 -2.18
N SER A 18 21.92 11.36 -1.44
CA SER A 18 23.00 10.64 -0.75
C SER A 18 22.46 9.67 0.30
N ASP A 19 21.38 10.07 0.99
CA ASP A 19 20.77 9.28 2.04
C ASP A 19 20.06 8.05 1.48
N ALA A 20 19.47 8.17 0.26
CA ALA A 20 18.93 7.03 -0.48
C ALA A 20 20.02 5.99 -0.79
N ARG A 21 21.24 6.44 -1.20
CA ARG A 21 22.37 5.54 -1.43
C ARG A 21 22.82 4.87 -0.15
N GLN A 22 22.90 5.59 0.95
CA GLN A 22 23.24 5.04 2.26
C GLN A 22 22.17 4.02 2.69
N PHE A 23 20.88 4.36 2.59
CA PHE A 23 19.78 3.45 2.92
C PHE A 23 19.85 2.16 2.10
N THR A 24 20.01 2.25 0.78
CA THR A 24 20.09 1.07 -0.09
C THR A 24 21.34 0.26 0.15
N SER A 25 22.47 0.86 0.51
CA SER A 25 23.68 0.11 0.89
C SER A 25 23.48 -0.77 2.13
N ILE A 26 22.58 -0.36 3.02
CA ILE A 26 22.22 -1.11 4.24
C ILE A 26 21.23 -2.24 3.94
N TYR A 27 20.15 -1.95 3.19
CA TYR A 27 19.02 -2.87 3.04
C TYR A 27 19.00 -3.61 1.70
N SER A 28 19.66 -3.09 0.66
CA SER A 28 19.74 -3.70 -0.67
C SER A 28 21.11 -3.45 -1.32
N PRO A 29 22.19 -3.94 -0.74
CA PRO A 29 23.54 -3.72 -1.27
C PRO A 29 23.67 -4.31 -2.68
N ALA A 30 24.27 -3.53 -3.59
CA ALA A 30 24.44 -3.91 -5.00
C ALA A 30 25.19 -5.26 -5.18
N ALA A 31 26.17 -5.55 -4.33
CA ALA A 31 26.96 -6.79 -4.37
C ALA A 31 26.12 -8.08 -4.17
N THR A 32 24.89 -7.96 -3.62
CA THR A 32 24.00 -9.10 -3.35
C THR A 32 22.68 -9.00 -4.12
N SER A 33 22.60 -8.09 -5.09
CA SER A 33 21.39 -7.81 -5.86
C SER A 33 21.53 -8.30 -7.30
N GLU A 34 20.48 -8.94 -7.80
CA GLU A 34 20.38 -9.44 -9.17
C GLU A 34 19.34 -8.64 -9.95
N THR A 35 19.56 -8.50 -11.26
CA THR A 35 18.59 -7.84 -12.15
C THR A 35 17.31 -8.66 -12.22
N THR A 36 16.16 -7.96 -12.20
CA THR A 36 14.83 -8.57 -12.27
C THR A 36 13.88 -7.69 -13.08
N THR A 37 12.63 -8.12 -13.24
CA THR A 37 11.61 -7.36 -13.97
C THR A 37 11.15 -6.15 -13.16
N ALA A 38 11.20 -4.98 -13.78
CA ALA A 38 10.63 -3.75 -13.23
C ALA A 38 9.10 -3.67 -13.46
N HIS A 39 8.42 -2.88 -12.62
CA HIS A 39 6.98 -2.67 -12.66
C HIS A 39 6.65 -1.19 -12.50
N HIS A 40 5.37 -0.82 -12.60
CA HIS A 40 4.86 0.53 -12.34
C HIS A 40 5.52 1.64 -13.17
N GLY A 41 5.89 1.32 -14.43
CA GLY A 41 6.50 2.29 -15.35
C GLY A 41 8.01 2.48 -15.14
N TYR A 42 8.65 1.80 -14.21
CA TYR A 42 10.10 1.72 -14.10
C TYR A 42 10.66 0.79 -15.19
N ASP A 43 11.87 1.07 -15.67
CA ASP A 43 12.55 0.27 -16.72
C ASP A 43 13.66 -0.63 -16.18
N THR A 44 14.11 -0.38 -14.97
CA THR A 44 15.21 -1.13 -14.35
C THR A 44 14.84 -1.54 -12.94
N ALA A 45 15.19 -2.77 -12.57
CA ALA A 45 14.98 -3.30 -11.23
C ALA A 45 16.08 -4.25 -10.80
N THR A 46 16.38 -4.25 -9.51
CA THR A 46 17.22 -5.25 -8.85
C THR A 46 16.54 -5.81 -7.62
N ARG A 47 16.80 -7.09 -7.33
CA ARG A 47 16.31 -7.76 -6.12
C ARG A 47 17.47 -8.40 -5.40
N ASN A 48 17.61 -8.14 -4.10
CA ASN A 48 18.65 -8.78 -3.29
C ASN A 48 18.18 -10.14 -2.74
N LYS A 49 19.11 -10.87 -2.13
CA LYS A 49 18.85 -12.19 -1.52
C LYS A 49 17.79 -12.19 -0.42
N ASN A 50 17.56 -11.06 0.24
CA ASN A 50 16.50 -10.92 1.25
C ASN A 50 15.13 -10.63 0.63
N GLY A 51 15.05 -10.43 -0.69
CA GLY A 51 13.81 -10.13 -1.40
C GLY A 51 13.48 -8.64 -1.54
N VAL A 52 14.36 -7.73 -1.07
CA VAL A 52 14.18 -6.29 -1.25
C VAL A 52 14.32 -5.94 -2.72
N LEU A 53 13.30 -5.27 -3.27
CA LEU A 53 13.25 -4.84 -4.67
C LEU A 53 13.53 -3.35 -4.76
N CYS A 54 14.51 -2.97 -5.59
CA CYS A 54 14.80 -1.59 -5.94
C CYS A 54 14.48 -1.37 -7.41
N MET A 55 13.75 -0.29 -7.74
CA MET A 55 13.34 0.06 -9.10
C MET A 55 13.63 1.53 -9.38
N TRP A 56 14.07 1.82 -10.61
CA TRP A 56 14.28 3.18 -11.10
C TRP A 56 14.05 3.24 -12.60
N HIS A 57 13.92 4.46 -13.13
CA HIS A 57 13.84 4.66 -14.57
C HIS A 57 15.10 5.34 -15.09
N THR A 58 15.72 4.81 -16.13
CA THR A 58 17.02 5.28 -16.62
C THR A 58 16.99 6.72 -17.16
N ARG A 59 15.85 7.14 -17.75
CA ARG A 59 15.65 8.45 -18.40
C ARG A 59 14.75 9.41 -17.62
N ARG A 60 13.93 8.89 -16.66
CA ARG A 60 12.91 9.66 -15.93
C ARG A 60 13.31 9.76 -14.47
N GLU A 61 14.22 10.71 -14.19
CA GLU A 61 14.77 10.90 -12.83
C GLU A 61 13.72 11.32 -11.82
N GLU A 62 12.68 12.01 -12.26
CA GLU A 62 11.55 12.46 -11.44
C GLU A 62 10.76 11.31 -10.81
N MET A 63 10.84 10.11 -11.36
CA MET A 63 10.22 8.92 -10.76
C MET A 63 10.94 8.45 -9.49
N GLY A 64 12.16 8.90 -9.28
CA GLY A 64 12.95 8.56 -8.10
C GLY A 64 13.46 7.11 -8.07
N LEU A 65 13.95 6.72 -6.90
CA LEU A 65 14.32 5.35 -6.56
C LEU A 65 13.22 4.75 -5.70
N HIS A 66 12.55 3.72 -6.20
CA HIS A 66 11.48 3.02 -5.51
C HIS A 66 12.00 1.74 -4.87
N VAL A 67 11.81 1.60 -3.56
CA VAL A 67 12.28 0.46 -2.77
C VAL A 67 11.09 -0.25 -2.14
N VAL A 68 10.99 -1.57 -2.36
CA VAL A 68 9.88 -2.40 -1.89
C VAL A 68 10.38 -3.50 -0.97
N PHE A 69 9.77 -3.57 0.20
CA PHE A 69 9.91 -4.65 1.16
C PHE A 69 8.59 -5.42 1.22
N SER A 70 8.57 -6.64 0.72
CA SER A 70 7.46 -7.57 0.95
C SER A 70 7.49 -8.11 2.38
N GLY A 71 6.40 -8.73 2.85
CA GLY A 71 6.37 -9.39 4.16
C GLY A 71 7.48 -10.41 4.34
N SER A 72 7.82 -11.18 3.29
CA SER A 72 8.95 -12.09 3.31
C SER A 72 10.30 -11.36 3.43
N ALA A 73 10.49 -10.24 2.73
CA ALA A 73 11.72 -9.45 2.82
C ALA A 73 11.90 -8.85 4.21
N LEU A 74 10.84 -8.31 4.81
CA LEU A 74 10.84 -7.78 6.17
C LEU A 74 11.19 -8.87 7.19
N ARG A 75 10.60 -10.06 7.06
CA ARG A 75 10.89 -11.22 7.90
C ARG A 75 12.34 -11.67 7.76
N ASN A 76 12.84 -11.83 6.54
CA ASN A 76 14.22 -12.24 6.30
C ASN A 76 15.24 -11.26 6.93
N ILE A 77 14.97 -9.94 6.84
CA ILE A 77 15.82 -8.93 7.47
C ILE A 77 15.77 -9.06 9.00
N PHE A 78 14.59 -9.25 9.57
CA PHE A 78 14.45 -9.45 11.01
C PHE A 78 15.18 -10.72 11.49
N GLU A 79 14.96 -11.86 10.84
CA GLU A 79 15.59 -13.14 11.20
C GLU A 79 17.13 -13.11 11.09
N GLN A 80 17.66 -12.43 10.08
CA GLN A 80 19.11 -12.39 9.84
C GLN A 80 19.82 -11.29 10.65
N ARG A 81 19.16 -10.20 10.98
CA ARG A 81 19.80 -9.00 11.52
C ARG A 81 19.16 -8.44 12.79
N GLY A 82 18.02 -8.99 13.23
CA GLY A 82 17.25 -8.47 14.36
C GLY A 82 16.60 -7.10 14.12
N VAL A 83 16.58 -6.61 12.86
CA VAL A 83 16.04 -5.29 12.53
C VAL A 83 14.54 -5.37 12.37
N HIS A 84 13.81 -4.69 13.25
CA HIS A 84 12.36 -4.62 13.19
C HIS A 84 11.87 -3.72 12.05
N PRO A 85 10.71 -4.03 11.40
CA PRO A 85 10.17 -3.21 10.32
C PRO A 85 9.97 -1.73 10.67
N GLN A 86 9.64 -1.40 11.94
CA GLN A 86 9.53 -0.03 12.41
C GLN A 86 10.84 0.75 12.32
N GLU A 87 11.97 0.07 12.53
CA GLU A 87 13.31 0.69 12.43
C GLU A 87 13.63 1.02 10.98
N ILE A 88 13.18 0.17 10.04
CA ILE A 88 13.32 0.43 8.61
C ILE A 88 12.53 1.69 8.22
N ILE A 89 11.28 1.84 8.72
CA ILE A 89 10.48 3.05 8.49
C ILE A 89 11.17 4.28 9.06
N LYS A 90 11.67 4.22 10.29
CA LYS A 90 12.38 5.34 10.92
C LYS A 90 13.61 5.73 10.12
N THR A 91 14.44 4.76 9.75
CA THR A 91 15.64 5.02 8.94
C THR A 91 15.29 5.63 7.58
N ALA A 92 14.24 5.13 6.92
CA ALA A 92 13.75 5.68 5.66
C ALA A 92 13.25 7.12 5.78
N THR A 93 12.50 7.42 6.85
CA THR A 93 11.98 8.76 7.12
C THR A 93 13.13 9.75 7.38
N HIS A 94 14.16 9.35 8.13
CA HIS A 94 15.36 10.18 8.31
C HIS A 94 16.12 10.41 7.00
N ALA A 95 16.10 9.43 6.10
CA ALA A 95 16.66 9.54 4.75
C ALA A 95 15.73 10.24 3.74
N CYS A 96 14.76 11.02 4.22
CA CYS A 96 13.79 11.78 3.42
C CYS A 96 12.99 10.93 2.41
N ALA A 97 12.78 9.65 2.68
CA ALA A 97 11.92 8.81 1.85
C ALA A 97 10.45 9.18 2.00
N SER A 98 9.71 9.15 0.90
CA SER A 98 8.25 9.14 0.94
C SER A 98 7.74 7.70 1.10
N VAL A 99 6.93 7.44 2.13
CA VAL A 99 6.22 6.16 2.26
C VAL A 99 5.03 6.17 1.30
N THR A 100 5.09 5.36 0.26
CA THR A 100 4.07 5.31 -0.81
C THR A 100 3.03 4.22 -0.59
N ARG A 101 3.41 3.13 0.11
CA ARG A 101 2.50 2.07 0.55
C ARG A 101 2.99 1.48 1.88
N LEU A 102 2.03 1.19 2.76
CA LEU A 102 2.25 0.49 4.02
C LEU A 102 1.08 -0.47 4.23
N ASP A 103 1.36 -1.78 4.31
CA ASP A 103 0.34 -2.76 4.66
C ASP A 103 0.58 -3.21 6.10
N LEU A 104 -0.48 -3.11 6.89
CA LEU A 104 -0.52 -3.65 8.25
C LEU A 104 -1.37 -4.92 8.23
N ALA A 105 -0.93 -5.94 8.94
CA ALA A 105 -1.63 -7.21 9.02
C ALA A 105 -1.83 -7.63 10.47
N ARG A 106 -3.03 -8.09 10.80
CA ARG A 106 -3.35 -8.77 12.05
C ARG A 106 -3.66 -10.24 11.79
N ASP A 107 -2.91 -11.11 12.43
CA ASP A 107 -3.14 -12.54 12.42
C ASP A 107 -3.99 -12.95 13.63
N ALA A 108 -4.97 -13.81 13.37
CA ALA A 108 -5.78 -14.50 14.35
C ALA A 108 -5.51 -16.00 14.23
N GLN A 109 -4.76 -16.56 15.20
CA GLN A 109 -4.41 -17.97 15.23
C GLN A 109 -5.14 -18.66 16.38
N ASN A 110 -5.86 -19.75 16.08
CA ASN A 110 -6.68 -20.53 17.01
C ASN A 110 -7.77 -19.68 17.70
N GLU A 111 -8.35 -18.72 16.97
CA GLU A 111 -9.38 -17.81 17.48
C GLU A 111 -10.76 -18.07 16.88
N GLN A 112 -10.86 -19.04 15.95
CA GLN A 112 -12.11 -19.44 15.30
C GLN A 112 -12.90 -18.26 14.72
N ILE A 113 -12.23 -17.33 14.03
CA ILE A 113 -12.87 -16.20 13.38
C ILE A 113 -13.60 -16.67 12.11
N ASP A 114 -14.91 -16.47 12.06
CA ASP A 114 -15.69 -16.76 10.86
C ASP A 114 -15.74 -15.56 9.90
N LEU A 115 -14.95 -15.64 8.83
CA LEU A 115 -14.92 -14.60 7.79
C LEU A 115 -16.25 -14.50 7.01
N ARG A 116 -17.07 -15.57 6.98
CA ARG A 116 -18.38 -15.54 6.32
C ARG A 116 -19.41 -14.81 7.17
N ALA A 117 -19.33 -14.92 8.51
CA ALA A 117 -20.15 -14.11 9.39
C ALA A 117 -19.83 -12.61 9.23
N ILE A 118 -18.55 -12.26 9.13
CA ILE A 118 -18.12 -10.88 8.85
C ILE A 118 -18.66 -10.42 7.48
N LYS A 119 -18.54 -11.24 6.43
CA LYS A 119 -19.09 -10.94 5.11
C LYS A 119 -20.60 -10.69 5.16
N THR A 120 -21.34 -11.51 5.87
CA THR A 120 -22.79 -11.37 6.01
C THR A 120 -23.16 -10.04 6.65
N ALA A 121 -22.46 -9.62 7.71
CA ALA A 121 -22.68 -8.30 8.33
C ALA A 121 -22.37 -7.14 7.38
N VAL A 122 -21.30 -7.24 6.58
CA VAL A 122 -20.98 -6.24 5.54
C VAL A 122 -22.10 -6.19 4.47
N GLU A 123 -22.57 -7.34 4.00
CA GLU A 123 -23.62 -7.46 2.99
C GLU A 123 -24.97 -6.90 3.47
N MET A 124 -25.29 -7.10 4.73
CA MET A 124 -26.49 -6.54 5.35
C MET A 124 -26.42 -5.01 5.59
N GLY A 125 -25.30 -4.38 5.25
CA GLY A 125 -25.13 -2.93 5.39
C GLY A 125 -24.87 -2.46 6.81
N GLU A 126 -24.43 -3.34 7.71
CA GLU A 126 -24.14 -3.01 9.11
C GLU A 126 -22.87 -2.14 9.29
N ASN A 127 -22.09 -1.97 8.22
CA ASN A 127 -20.85 -1.20 8.29
C ASN A 127 -21.09 0.29 8.54
N LYS A 128 -20.64 0.79 9.68
CA LYS A 128 -20.61 2.22 10.04
C LYS A 128 -19.34 2.92 9.57
N GLY A 129 -18.30 2.19 9.22
CA GLY A 129 -17.09 2.73 8.60
C GLY A 129 -17.34 3.30 7.19
N ASN A 130 -16.30 3.81 6.54
CA ASN A 130 -16.44 4.53 5.26
C ASN A 130 -16.32 3.66 4.00
N ALA A 131 -15.98 2.37 4.10
CA ALA A 131 -15.94 1.46 2.96
C ALA A 131 -17.37 1.11 2.50
N ARG A 132 -17.62 1.21 1.18
CA ARG A 132 -18.97 1.02 0.59
C ARG A 132 -19.05 -0.14 -0.38
N THR A 133 -17.91 -0.72 -0.76
CA THR A 133 -17.84 -1.81 -1.72
C THR A 133 -17.18 -3.02 -1.07
N TRP A 134 -17.61 -4.20 -1.48
CA TRP A 134 -17.00 -5.45 -1.06
C TRP A 134 -17.02 -6.47 -2.20
N ALA A 135 -16.16 -7.46 -2.12
CA ALA A 135 -16.15 -8.62 -3.00
C ALA A 135 -15.63 -9.84 -2.23
N GLU A 136 -16.00 -11.03 -2.67
CA GLU A 136 -15.45 -12.25 -2.10
C GLU A 136 -14.84 -13.14 -3.19
N MET A 137 -13.91 -13.98 -2.79
CA MET A 137 -13.30 -14.98 -3.63
C MET A 137 -13.09 -16.25 -2.83
N THR A 138 -13.43 -17.38 -3.44
CA THR A 138 -13.15 -18.71 -2.89
C THR A 138 -12.25 -19.48 -3.84
N SER A 139 -11.22 -20.10 -3.32
CA SER A 139 -10.24 -20.91 -4.05
C SER A 139 -10.02 -22.22 -3.31
N ALA A 140 -10.01 -23.35 -4.05
CA ALA A 140 -9.73 -24.66 -3.48
C ALA A 140 -8.35 -24.74 -2.79
N LYS A 141 -7.36 -23.95 -3.26
CA LYS A 141 -5.99 -23.94 -2.72
C LYS A 141 -5.75 -22.85 -1.68
N LYS A 142 -6.41 -21.69 -1.82
CA LYS A 142 -6.14 -20.50 -0.99
C LYS A 142 -7.26 -20.18 -0.01
N GLY A 143 -8.30 -21.03 0.04
CA GLY A 143 -9.44 -20.82 0.91
C GLY A 143 -10.30 -19.62 0.52
N TYR A 144 -10.88 -18.96 1.51
CA TYR A 144 -11.80 -17.85 1.38
C TYR A 144 -11.09 -16.51 1.58
N THR A 145 -11.45 -15.51 0.80
CA THR A 145 -10.99 -14.12 0.91
C THR A 145 -12.17 -13.16 0.80
N LEU A 146 -12.29 -12.24 1.75
CA LEU A 146 -13.18 -11.09 1.72
C LEU A 146 -12.38 -9.84 1.46
N TYR A 147 -12.79 -9.07 0.46
CA TYR A 147 -12.25 -7.74 0.14
C TYR A 147 -13.25 -6.67 0.55
N VAL A 148 -12.79 -5.60 1.20
CA VAL A 148 -13.64 -4.45 1.55
C VAL A 148 -12.95 -3.16 1.13
N GLY A 149 -13.70 -2.28 0.44
CA GLY A 149 -13.20 -1.06 -0.18
C GLY A 149 -12.77 -1.26 -1.63
N SER A 150 -12.25 -0.20 -2.25
CA SER A 150 -11.75 -0.21 -3.63
C SER A 150 -10.23 -0.31 -3.66
N ARG A 151 -9.68 -1.10 -4.60
CA ARG A 151 -8.23 -1.15 -4.84
C ARG A 151 -7.62 0.18 -5.29
N THR A 152 -8.43 1.08 -5.82
CA THR A 152 -7.99 2.43 -6.23
C THR A 152 -8.03 3.44 -5.08
N SER A 153 -8.64 3.10 -3.94
CA SER A 153 -8.65 3.96 -2.77
C SER A 153 -7.32 3.91 -2.01
N GLU A 154 -7.08 4.91 -1.16
CA GLU A 154 -5.89 4.94 -0.30
C GLU A 154 -5.95 3.91 0.84
N LYS A 155 -7.11 3.27 1.08
CA LYS A 155 -7.28 2.15 2.01
C LYS A 155 -8.03 1.02 1.33
N PHE A 156 -7.52 -0.20 1.47
CA PHE A 156 -8.13 -1.41 0.96
C PHE A 156 -7.92 -2.56 1.96
N ILE A 157 -8.99 -3.25 2.29
CA ILE A 157 -8.98 -4.32 3.29
C ILE A 157 -9.07 -5.69 2.61
N ARG A 158 -8.30 -6.64 3.12
CA ARG A 158 -8.38 -8.07 2.81
C ARG A 158 -8.47 -8.87 4.10
N MET A 159 -9.44 -9.78 4.17
CA MET A 159 -9.52 -10.79 5.22
C MET A 159 -9.53 -12.17 4.58
N TYR A 160 -8.65 -13.07 5.00
CA TYR A 160 -8.51 -14.36 4.32
C TYR A 160 -7.96 -15.46 5.22
N ASN A 161 -8.15 -16.72 4.75
CA ASN A 161 -7.58 -17.91 5.38
C ASN A 161 -6.06 -17.93 5.14
N LYS A 162 -5.29 -17.46 6.10
CA LYS A 162 -3.82 -17.41 6.01
C LYS A 162 -3.22 -18.81 6.06
N GLY A 163 -3.79 -19.71 6.84
CA GLY A 163 -3.39 -21.12 6.86
C GLY A 163 -3.46 -21.75 5.47
N ALA A 164 -4.57 -21.61 4.78
CA ALA A 164 -4.73 -22.11 3.41
C ALA A 164 -3.74 -21.48 2.43
N GLU A 165 -3.45 -20.18 2.55
CA GLU A 165 -2.41 -19.51 1.75
C GLU A 165 -1.03 -20.11 2.01
N GLN A 166 -0.73 -20.54 3.23
CA GLN A 166 0.53 -21.19 3.61
C GLN A 166 0.54 -22.70 3.34
N GLY A 167 -0.53 -23.24 2.73
CA GLY A 167 -0.63 -24.65 2.31
C GLY A 167 -1.33 -25.58 3.30
N ASP A 168 -1.81 -25.08 4.44
CA ASP A 168 -2.63 -25.82 5.41
C ASP A 168 -4.06 -25.25 5.47
N ILE A 169 -4.95 -25.88 4.70
CA ILE A 169 -6.37 -25.48 4.63
C ILE A 169 -7.12 -25.71 5.96
N ASN A 170 -6.62 -26.57 6.83
CA ASN A 170 -7.24 -26.92 8.11
C ASN A 170 -6.73 -26.05 9.27
N ALA A 171 -5.69 -25.26 9.05
CA ALA A 171 -5.18 -24.37 10.08
C ALA A 171 -6.21 -23.26 10.39
N ASP A 172 -6.58 -23.13 11.66
CA ASP A 172 -7.34 -22.00 12.18
C ASP A 172 -6.44 -20.77 12.26
N TRP A 173 -6.19 -20.17 11.09
CA TRP A 173 -5.36 -18.98 10.94
C TRP A 173 -5.96 -18.06 9.90
N GLN A 174 -6.58 -16.99 10.38
CA GLN A 174 -7.10 -15.91 9.54
C GLN A 174 -6.20 -14.70 9.63
N ARG A 175 -6.13 -13.94 8.55
CA ARG A 175 -5.42 -12.67 8.49
C ARG A 175 -6.34 -11.56 8.03
N PHE A 176 -6.24 -10.44 8.72
CA PHE A 176 -6.83 -9.17 8.36
C PHE A 176 -5.72 -8.22 7.94
N GLU A 177 -5.70 -7.79 6.69
CA GLU A 177 -4.74 -6.85 6.13
C GLU A 177 -5.39 -5.53 5.74
N ILE A 178 -4.68 -4.43 5.99
CA ILE A 178 -5.05 -3.10 5.55
C ILE A 178 -3.91 -2.57 4.68
N GLU A 179 -4.18 -2.44 3.38
CA GLU A 179 -3.29 -1.79 2.42
C GLU A 179 -3.53 -0.29 2.48
N CYS A 180 -2.51 0.48 2.89
CA CYS A 180 -2.53 1.93 2.94
C CYS A 180 -1.63 2.51 1.84
N LYS A 181 -2.13 3.54 1.14
CA LYS A 181 -1.40 4.26 0.08
C LYS A 181 -1.36 5.76 0.37
N GLY A 182 -0.54 6.48 -0.37
CA GLY A 182 -0.53 7.93 -0.42
C GLY A 182 -0.44 8.61 0.95
N MET A 183 -1.36 9.51 1.25
CA MET A 183 -1.36 10.26 2.51
C MET A 183 -1.61 9.37 3.72
N ILE A 184 -2.45 8.35 3.60
CA ILE A 184 -2.74 7.42 4.70
C ILE A 184 -1.49 6.62 5.06
N ALA A 185 -0.75 6.11 4.08
CA ALA A 185 0.51 5.39 4.32
C ALA A 185 1.54 6.28 5.04
N ARG A 186 1.69 7.54 4.61
CA ARG A 186 2.60 8.51 5.25
C ARG A 186 2.18 8.82 6.68
N ALA A 187 0.89 9.05 6.92
CA ALA A 187 0.38 9.34 8.25
C ALA A 187 0.55 8.16 9.21
N ALA A 188 0.25 6.94 8.75
CA ALA A 188 0.45 5.72 9.54
C ALA A 188 1.94 5.49 9.86
N ALA A 189 2.82 5.66 8.87
CA ALA A 189 4.26 5.57 9.06
C ALA A 189 4.78 6.62 10.07
N LYS A 190 4.28 7.86 9.97
CA LYS A 190 4.61 8.92 10.94
C LYS A 190 4.18 8.54 12.35
N ALA A 191 2.95 8.07 12.55
CA ALA A 191 2.47 7.65 13.85
C ALA A 191 3.35 6.54 14.46
N ILE A 192 3.76 5.56 13.66
CA ILE A 192 4.70 4.50 14.08
C ILE A 192 6.07 5.09 14.46
N CYS A 193 6.57 6.08 13.71
CA CYS A 193 7.81 6.79 14.08
C CYS A 193 7.65 7.56 15.39
N ASP A 194 6.49 8.14 15.64
CA ASP A 194 6.13 8.87 16.86
C ASP A 194 5.78 7.94 18.04
N LYS A 195 6.13 6.65 17.92
CA LYS A 195 5.99 5.59 18.94
C LYS A 195 4.55 5.13 19.21
N VAL A 196 3.57 5.44 18.36
CA VAL A 196 2.26 4.77 18.42
C VAL A 196 2.46 3.30 18.05
N SER A 197 1.84 2.39 18.78
CA SER A 197 1.99 0.96 18.49
C SER A 197 1.40 0.58 17.13
N ILE A 198 2.00 -0.39 16.45
CA ILE A 198 1.46 -0.89 15.16
C ILE A 198 0.02 -1.38 15.35
N GLY A 199 -0.27 -2.01 16.51
CA GLY A 199 -1.61 -2.49 16.84
C GLY A 199 -2.63 -1.36 16.90
N ALA A 200 -2.30 -0.24 17.56
CA ALA A 200 -3.18 0.91 17.67
C ALA A 200 -3.40 1.59 16.30
N VAL A 201 -2.34 1.75 15.51
CA VAL A 201 -2.48 2.31 14.13
C VAL A 201 -3.34 1.38 13.27
N PHE A 202 -3.18 0.07 13.39
CA PHE A 202 -4.02 -0.91 12.70
C PHE A 202 -5.50 -0.78 13.11
N ASP A 203 -5.78 -0.70 14.41
CA ASP A 203 -7.13 -0.62 14.95
C ASP A 203 -7.88 0.62 14.42
N ASP A 204 -7.26 1.79 14.50
CA ASP A 204 -7.84 3.04 14.03
C ASP A 204 -8.08 3.04 12.52
N LEU A 205 -7.15 2.48 11.74
CA LEU A 205 -7.31 2.34 10.28
C LEU A 205 -8.44 1.37 9.92
N ALA A 206 -8.53 0.26 10.63
CA ALA A 206 -9.56 -0.76 10.43
C ALA A 206 -10.94 -0.19 10.74
N MET A 207 -11.12 0.37 11.94
CA MET A 207 -12.40 0.90 12.41
C MET A 207 -12.90 2.06 11.55
N ALA A 208 -12.02 2.94 11.09
CA ALA A 208 -12.40 4.00 10.17
C ALA A 208 -12.90 3.50 8.80
N SER A 209 -12.53 2.29 8.40
CA SER A 209 -12.91 1.71 7.09
C SER A 209 -14.05 0.72 7.21
N LEU A 210 -13.99 -0.14 8.19
CA LEU A 210 -14.95 -1.21 8.46
C LEU A 210 -15.23 -1.22 9.96
N GLU A 211 -16.43 -0.88 10.36
CA GLU A 211 -16.90 -0.90 11.74
C GLU A 211 -18.20 -1.70 11.79
N LEU A 212 -18.16 -2.87 12.40
CA LEU A 212 -19.28 -3.82 12.50
C LEU A 212 -19.65 -4.07 13.97
N PRO A 213 -20.38 -3.17 14.62
CA PRO A 213 -20.63 -3.20 16.06
C PRO A 213 -21.43 -4.44 16.52
N ASN A 214 -22.21 -5.06 15.62
CA ASN A 214 -23.04 -6.20 15.95
C ASN A 214 -22.42 -7.53 15.50
N CYS A 215 -21.25 -7.55 14.87
CA CYS A 215 -20.58 -8.76 14.43
C CYS A 215 -19.56 -9.21 15.48
N ALA A 216 -19.89 -10.29 16.22
CA ALA A 216 -19.05 -10.84 17.28
C ALA A 216 -17.67 -11.27 16.77
N ASP A 217 -17.61 -11.91 15.58
CA ASP A 217 -16.34 -12.33 14.96
C ASP A 217 -15.43 -11.15 14.63
N TYR A 218 -16.01 -10.06 14.13
CA TYR A 218 -15.27 -8.83 13.89
C TYR A 218 -14.82 -8.19 15.21
N GLY A 219 -15.69 -8.09 16.21
CA GLY A 219 -15.38 -7.50 17.52
C GLY A 219 -14.22 -8.22 18.23
N ARG A 220 -14.10 -9.52 18.09
CA ARG A 220 -12.98 -10.29 18.65
C ARG A 220 -11.61 -9.88 18.09
N LEU A 221 -11.56 -9.34 16.88
CA LEU A 221 -10.31 -8.82 16.29
C LEU A 221 -9.80 -7.57 17.03
N PHE A 222 -10.64 -6.88 17.83
CA PHE A 222 -10.34 -5.61 18.49
C PHE A 222 -10.66 -5.66 20.01
N PRO A 223 -10.02 -6.54 20.80
CA PRO A 223 -10.43 -6.82 22.17
C PRO A 223 -10.29 -5.63 23.14
N ALA A 224 -9.50 -4.64 22.81
CA ALA A 224 -9.23 -3.47 23.66
C ALA A 224 -9.01 -2.22 22.80
N TYR A 225 -10.01 -1.91 21.94
CA TYR A 225 -9.90 -0.76 21.06
C TYR A 225 -10.03 0.56 21.84
N GLU A 226 -8.99 1.38 21.76
CA GLU A 226 -8.99 2.78 22.18
C GLU A 226 -8.30 3.60 21.09
N THR A 227 -8.96 4.66 20.61
CA THR A 227 -8.40 5.53 19.56
C THR A 227 -7.11 6.19 20.03
N GLN A 228 -6.01 5.95 19.34
CA GLN A 228 -4.70 6.54 19.60
C GLN A 228 -4.11 7.30 18.40
N PHE A 229 -4.70 7.11 17.22
CA PHE A 229 -4.24 7.69 15.97
C PHE A 229 -5.41 8.30 15.22
N SER A 230 -5.33 9.60 14.95
CA SER A 230 -6.33 10.28 14.13
C SER A 230 -5.93 10.23 12.65
N LEU A 231 -6.81 9.64 11.83
CA LEU A 231 -6.63 9.67 10.39
C LEU A 231 -6.64 11.11 9.86
N PRO A 232 -5.70 11.48 8.99
CA PRO A 232 -5.74 12.77 8.35
C PRO A 232 -7.03 12.90 7.54
N LYS A 233 -7.70 14.05 7.63
CA LYS A 233 -8.76 14.39 6.68
C LYS A 233 -8.10 14.51 5.31
N ILE A 234 -8.46 13.62 4.40
CA ILE A 234 -8.07 13.73 3.00
C ILE A 234 -8.93 14.85 2.41
N GLU A 235 -8.44 16.07 2.47
CA GLU A 235 -8.95 17.10 1.60
C GLU A 235 -8.56 16.67 0.18
N LYS A 236 -9.57 16.33 -0.63
CA LYS A 236 -9.36 16.06 -2.06
C LYS A 236 -9.12 17.39 -2.77
N HIS A 237 -8.04 18.08 -2.43
CA HIS A 237 -7.43 19.04 -3.33
C HIS A 237 -6.81 18.23 -4.45
N THR A 238 -7.57 18.05 -5.53
CA THR A 238 -6.98 17.69 -6.80
C THR A 238 -6.12 18.90 -7.15
N ASP A 239 -4.82 18.82 -6.90
CA ASP A 239 -3.87 19.72 -7.53
C ASP A 239 -3.94 19.40 -9.03
N THR A 240 -4.90 20.05 -9.69
CA THR A 240 -5.23 19.80 -11.10
C THR A 240 -4.02 20.10 -11.97
N GLU A 241 -3.23 21.11 -11.61
CA GLU A 241 -2.00 21.46 -12.33
C GLU A 241 -0.97 20.34 -12.21
N LYS A 242 -0.70 19.87 -11.01
CA LYS A 242 0.20 18.74 -10.79
C LYS A 242 -0.28 17.47 -11.47
N TRP A 243 -1.59 17.19 -11.43
CA TRP A 243 -2.18 16.05 -12.13
C TRP A 243 -2.02 16.16 -13.65
N ILE A 244 -2.24 17.35 -14.22
CA ILE A 244 -2.01 17.61 -15.66
C ILE A 244 -0.54 17.34 -16.01
N ILE A 245 0.40 17.92 -15.26
CA ILE A 245 1.84 17.77 -15.52
C ILE A 245 2.31 16.31 -15.38
N THR A 246 1.84 15.61 -14.33
CA THR A 246 2.39 14.28 -14.00
C THR A 246 1.64 13.11 -14.63
N GLN A 247 0.41 13.29 -15.08
CA GLN A 247 -0.42 12.20 -15.61
C GLN A 247 -0.93 12.49 -17.02
N VAL A 248 -1.47 13.70 -17.27
CA VAL A 248 -2.10 14.00 -18.56
C VAL A 248 -1.03 14.21 -19.63
N ILE A 249 -0.06 15.08 -19.39
CA ILE A 249 0.99 15.38 -20.37
C ILE A 249 1.75 14.11 -20.78
N PRO A 250 2.29 13.28 -19.86
CA PRO A 250 2.98 12.05 -20.27
C PRO A 250 2.08 11.03 -20.98
N ALA A 251 0.79 10.98 -20.65
CA ALA A 251 -0.16 10.10 -21.35
C ALA A 251 -0.40 10.57 -22.79
N VAL A 252 -0.51 11.88 -22.99
CA VAL A 252 -0.68 12.50 -24.31
C VAL A 252 0.60 12.31 -25.14
N GLU A 253 1.77 12.57 -24.59
CA GLU A 253 3.06 12.33 -25.26
C GLU A 253 3.20 10.87 -25.71
N GLY A 254 2.98 9.91 -24.81
CA GLY A 254 3.05 8.49 -25.11
C GLY A 254 1.97 8.02 -26.10
N PHE A 255 0.83 8.72 -26.21
CA PHE A 255 -0.16 8.47 -27.27
C PHE A 255 0.36 8.88 -28.63
N PHE A 256 0.96 10.08 -28.76
CA PHE A 256 1.49 10.58 -30.04
C PHE A 256 2.72 9.81 -30.50
N GLU A 257 3.60 9.39 -29.59
CA GLU A 257 4.72 8.50 -29.92
C GLU A 257 4.25 7.20 -30.59
N ARG A 258 3.11 6.66 -30.15
CA ARG A 258 2.54 5.42 -30.72
C ARG A 258 1.64 5.64 -31.92
N ASN A 259 1.16 6.86 -32.16
CA ASN A 259 0.22 7.21 -33.22
C ASN A 259 0.61 8.53 -33.88
N PRO A 260 1.77 8.57 -34.60
CA PRO A 260 2.30 9.81 -35.19
C PRO A 260 1.38 10.45 -36.24
N GLU A 261 0.52 9.65 -36.88
CA GLU A 261 -0.44 10.11 -37.91
C GLU A 261 -1.78 10.59 -37.31
N SER A 262 -1.89 10.65 -35.97
CA SER A 262 -3.16 10.98 -35.31
C SER A 262 -3.50 12.46 -35.41
N THR A 263 -4.68 12.81 -35.91
CA THR A 263 -5.24 14.16 -35.93
C THR A 263 -5.75 14.66 -34.60
N VAL A 264 -5.61 13.87 -33.52
CA VAL A 264 -6.03 14.24 -32.15
C VAL A 264 -5.23 15.45 -31.65
N TYR A 265 -3.98 15.63 -32.08
CA TYR A 265 -3.15 16.79 -31.73
C TYR A 265 -3.81 18.10 -32.18
N GLU A 266 -4.23 18.20 -33.44
CA GLU A 266 -4.87 19.38 -33.99
C GLU A 266 -6.15 19.74 -33.21
N ARG A 267 -6.96 18.74 -32.86
CA ARG A 267 -8.17 18.92 -32.05
C ARG A 267 -7.89 19.39 -30.61
N LEU A 268 -6.81 18.89 -29.99
CA LEU A 268 -6.40 19.33 -28.66
C LEU A 268 -5.91 20.78 -28.67
N VAL A 269 -5.09 21.14 -29.65
CA VAL A 269 -4.60 22.52 -29.82
C VAL A 269 -5.78 23.47 -30.07
N ASP A 270 -6.70 23.15 -30.97
CA ASP A 270 -7.90 23.93 -31.23
C ASP A 270 -8.77 24.14 -29.98
N MET A 271 -8.94 23.07 -29.19
CA MET A 271 -9.69 23.13 -27.93
C MET A 271 -9.00 24.06 -26.90
N LEU A 272 -7.69 23.94 -26.75
CA LEU A 272 -6.91 24.77 -25.82
C LEU A 272 -6.94 26.26 -26.22
N VAL A 273 -6.83 26.56 -27.54
CA VAL A 273 -6.95 27.93 -28.08
C VAL A 273 -8.32 28.51 -27.78
N ARG A 274 -9.41 27.77 -28.02
CA ARG A 274 -10.78 28.22 -27.71
C ARG A 274 -10.97 28.47 -26.20
N LEU A 275 -10.43 27.62 -25.34
CA LEU A 275 -10.50 27.80 -23.89
C LEU A 275 -9.71 29.03 -23.41
N ALA A 276 -8.56 29.33 -24.04
CA ALA A 276 -7.80 30.53 -23.71
C ALA A 276 -8.57 31.80 -24.11
N GLN A 277 -9.18 31.82 -25.32
CA GLN A 277 -9.96 32.95 -25.82
C GLN A 277 -11.28 33.20 -25.08
N SER A 278 -11.83 32.17 -24.40
CA SER A 278 -13.06 32.32 -23.62
C SER A 278 -12.85 32.92 -22.22
N ARG A 279 -11.60 33.20 -21.85
CA ARG A 279 -11.22 33.78 -20.54
C ARG A 279 -10.84 35.27 -20.62
N GLU A 280 -10.80 35.83 -21.84
CA GLU A 280 -10.72 37.29 -22.12
C GLU A 280 -12.13 37.88 -22.28
#